data_46893501bc527b632ee6cbfd2a8e2e8c
#
_entry.id   46893501bc527b632ee6cbfd2a8e2e8c
#
_cell.length_a   1.000
_cell.length_b   1.000
_cell.length_c   1.000
_cell.angle_alpha   90.00
_cell.angle_beta   90.00
_cell.angle_gamma   90.00
#
_symmetry.space_group_name_H-M   'P 1'
#
loop_
_entity.id
_entity.type
_entity.pdbx_description
1 polymer ?
#
loop_
_entity_poly.entity_id
_entity_poly.type
_entity_poly.pdbx_seq_one_letter_code
_entity_poly.pdbx_strand_id
1 'polypeptide(L)'
;PLRPPAVPLVTCDPYFSIWSPADKLTDADTAHWTSKPQRLTSLVRIDGRPFRVMGKTPADAPALPQTKLEVLPTRTIYSFEGAGVQLTLTFMTAALPDDLDLLARPVTYLTWKVKSTDGKKHEVEISQNASAEIAANIPSQIVAPSHEKIGNLEVLKVGTVEQPVLAKKGDDLRIDWGYLYVAAPEASVHRAGIVAKDSGQANPPPTGPADAFQTEVLFQPLSVGSQPVSCWLMLAYDDEYSIQYMKKNLRPYWRRNGDDAAALLRKAAADYASLQQRCEKFDAELMTDLRQAGGEKYARLAALAYRQCFAAGKFVADANGQPLQFSKENHSNGCIGTSDIFYPMSPQFLLFGPTLPKTFLVPFMNYASSEHWKFPFAPHDLGTYPQANGQVYGGGERSEENQMPVEE
;
A
#
# COMPACT_ATOMS: atom_id res chain seq x y z
N PRO A 1 -9.64 -12.31 -21.03
CA PRO A 1 -9.90 -11.11 -20.22
C PRO A 1 -8.60 -10.35 -19.97
N LEU A 2 -8.66 -9.00 -19.96
CA LEU A 2 -7.50 -8.17 -19.62
C LEU A 2 -7.16 -8.40 -18.15
N ARG A 3 -5.96 -8.90 -17.87
CA ARG A 3 -5.39 -9.04 -16.53
C ARG A 3 -4.09 -8.23 -16.46
N PRO A 4 -3.87 -7.42 -15.42
CA PRO A 4 -2.58 -6.75 -15.27
C PRO A 4 -1.46 -7.77 -15.00
N PRO A 5 -0.21 -7.46 -15.40
CA PRO A 5 0.96 -8.33 -15.12
C PRO A 5 1.14 -8.62 -13.63
N ALA A 6 0.86 -7.62 -12.77
CA ALA A 6 0.75 -7.76 -11.33
C ALA A 6 -0.52 -7.08 -10.83
N VAL A 7 -1.17 -7.67 -9.83
CA VAL A 7 -2.43 -7.18 -9.25
C VAL A 7 -2.13 -6.31 -8.04
N PRO A 8 -2.61 -5.05 -7.99
CA PRO A 8 -2.38 -4.16 -6.85
C PRO A 8 -3.16 -4.63 -5.62
N LEU A 9 -2.48 -4.77 -4.49
CA LEU A 9 -3.07 -5.14 -3.19
C LEU A 9 -2.98 -3.98 -2.19
N VAL A 10 -1.78 -3.49 -1.93
CA VAL A 10 -1.50 -2.29 -1.13
C VAL A 10 -0.84 -1.29 -2.06
N THR A 11 -1.42 -0.10 -2.22
CA THR A 11 -0.95 0.90 -3.19
C THR A 11 -1.05 2.29 -2.59
N CYS A 12 -0.27 2.54 -1.53
CA CYS A 12 -0.30 3.82 -0.80
C CYS A 12 0.73 4.81 -1.34
N ASP A 13 1.98 4.34 -1.55
CA ASP A 13 3.10 5.14 -2.02
C ASP A 13 4.21 4.22 -2.57
N PRO A 14 5.34 4.75 -3.10
CA PRO A 14 6.40 3.92 -3.69
C PRO A 14 7.05 2.91 -2.74
N TYR A 15 6.96 3.10 -1.44
CA TYR A 15 7.52 2.17 -0.44
C TYR A 15 6.49 1.23 0.17
N PHE A 16 5.27 1.71 0.42
CA PHE A 16 4.19 0.87 0.91
C PHE A 16 3.32 0.40 -0.27
N SER A 17 3.87 -0.57 -1.00
CA SER A 17 3.39 -0.98 -2.32
C SER A 17 3.55 -2.49 -2.50
N ILE A 18 2.45 -3.25 -2.33
CA ILE A 18 2.44 -4.72 -2.35
C ILE A 18 1.53 -5.22 -3.48
N TRP A 19 2.04 -6.17 -4.26
CA TRP A 19 1.41 -6.69 -5.47
C TRP A 19 1.38 -8.21 -5.48
N SER A 20 0.40 -8.78 -6.20
CA SER A 20 0.36 -10.22 -6.53
C SER A 20 0.83 -10.42 -7.95
N PRO A 21 1.96 -11.14 -8.19
CA PRO A 21 2.49 -11.35 -9.52
C PRO A 21 1.85 -12.54 -10.26
N ALA A 22 0.90 -13.26 -9.66
CA ALA A 22 0.33 -14.49 -10.19
C ALA A 22 -1.15 -14.35 -10.59
N ASP A 23 -1.66 -15.32 -11.37
CA ASP A 23 -3.07 -15.36 -11.80
C ASP A 23 -4.02 -15.63 -10.65
N LYS A 24 -3.62 -16.52 -9.75
CA LYS A 24 -4.33 -16.78 -8.50
C LYS A 24 -3.52 -16.25 -7.35
N LEU A 25 -4.21 -15.72 -6.35
CA LEU A 25 -3.58 -15.13 -5.17
C LEU A 25 -2.76 -16.15 -4.35
N THR A 26 -2.98 -17.44 -4.58
CA THR A 26 -2.30 -18.57 -3.94
C THR A 26 -1.14 -19.16 -4.72
N ASP A 27 -0.88 -18.70 -5.97
CA ASP A 27 0.13 -19.31 -6.84
C ASP A 27 1.53 -18.71 -6.64
N ALA A 28 1.63 -17.53 -6.06
CA ALA A 28 2.88 -16.85 -5.70
C ALA A 28 2.76 -16.11 -4.37
N ASP A 29 3.90 -15.83 -3.76
CA ASP A 29 3.98 -14.89 -2.66
C ASP A 29 3.78 -13.46 -3.17
N THR A 30 3.21 -12.60 -2.33
CA THR A 30 3.10 -11.18 -2.62
C THR A 30 4.47 -10.51 -2.53
N ALA A 31 4.66 -9.47 -3.35
CA ALA A 31 5.95 -8.80 -3.50
C ALA A 31 5.77 -7.28 -3.62
N HIS A 32 6.81 -6.55 -3.28
CA HIS A 32 6.96 -5.15 -3.63
C HIS A 32 7.08 -4.99 -5.17
N TRP A 33 6.83 -3.80 -5.73
CA TRP A 33 7.02 -3.56 -7.17
C TRP A 33 8.47 -3.82 -7.63
N THR A 34 9.47 -3.76 -6.73
CA THR A 34 10.86 -4.17 -7.00
C THR A 34 11.05 -5.69 -7.11
N SER A 35 9.98 -6.46 -7.09
CA SER A 35 9.96 -7.94 -7.08
C SER A 35 10.58 -8.59 -5.83
N LYS A 36 10.90 -7.81 -4.81
CA LYS A 36 11.39 -8.35 -3.54
C LYS A 36 10.23 -8.81 -2.65
N PRO A 37 10.41 -9.87 -1.87
CA PRO A 37 9.34 -10.39 -1.02
C PRO A 37 8.80 -9.36 -0.04
N GLN A 38 7.51 -9.16 -0.06
CA GLN A 38 6.70 -8.50 0.98
C GLN A 38 5.47 -9.37 1.19
N ARG A 39 5.67 -10.48 1.93
CA ARG A 39 4.72 -11.57 1.99
C ARG A 39 3.52 -11.25 2.86
N LEU A 40 2.35 -11.44 2.28
CA LEU A 40 1.06 -11.54 2.96
C LEU A 40 0.54 -12.97 2.76
N THR A 41 0.11 -13.63 3.82
CA THR A 41 -0.51 -14.95 3.71
C THR A 41 -1.83 -14.98 4.46
N SER A 42 -2.82 -15.68 3.91
CA SER A 42 -4.12 -15.86 4.57
C SER A 42 -4.61 -17.30 4.42
N LEU A 43 -5.03 -17.85 5.53
CA LEU A 43 -5.67 -19.16 5.62
C LEU A 43 -7.11 -19.02 6.08
N VAL A 44 -7.95 -19.89 5.56
CA VAL A 44 -9.30 -20.11 6.05
C VAL A 44 -9.43 -21.58 6.47
N ARG A 45 -9.92 -21.82 7.67
CA ARG A 45 -10.28 -23.18 8.13
C ARG A 45 -11.80 -23.27 8.09
N ILE A 46 -12.31 -24.21 7.29
CA ILE A 46 -13.75 -24.45 7.10
C ILE A 46 -14.07 -25.83 7.70
N ASP A 47 -14.87 -25.88 8.74
CA ASP A 47 -15.23 -27.10 9.47
C ASP A 47 -13.98 -27.93 9.84
N GLY A 48 -12.96 -27.25 10.33
CA GLY A 48 -11.68 -27.84 10.73
C GLY A 48 -10.69 -28.10 9.61
N ARG A 49 -11.05 -27.94 8.32
CA ARG A 49 -10.15 -28.18 7.18
C ARG A 49 -9.47 -26.88 6.72
N PRO A 50 -8.14 -26.79 6.67
CA PRO A 50 -7.43 -25.61 6.24
C PRO A 50 -7.39 -25.46 4.73
N PHE A 51 -7.52 -24.21 4.24
CA PHE A 51 -7.36 -23.81 2.84
C PHE A 51 -6.55 -22.52 2.77
N ARG A 52 -5.68 -22.40 1.76
CA ARG A 52 -5.03 -21.13 1.44
C ARG A 52 -5.95 -20.25 0.61
N VAL A 53 -6.00 -18.97 0.94
CA VAL A 53 -6.66 -17.94 0.13
C VAL A 53 -5.67 -16.89 -0.37
N MET A 54 -4.48 -16.78 0.27
CA MET A 54 -3.40 -15.90 -0.17
C MET A 54 -2.04 -16.49 0.23
N GLY A 55 -1.06 -16.39 -0.70
CA GLY A 55 0.30 -16.88 -0.50
C GLY A 55 0.48 -18.38 -0.76
N LYS A 56 1.74 -18.81 -0.81
CA LYS A 56 2.13 -20.19 -1.15
C LYS A 56 2.20 -21.11 0.07
N THR A 57 2.22 -20.54 1.27
CA THR A 57 2.42 -21.27 2.52
C THR A 57 1.18 -21.28 3.40
N PRO A 58 0.96 -22.35 4.18
CA PRO A 58 1.70 -23.61 4.16
C PRO A 58 1.40 -24.44 2.91
N ALA A 59 2.40 -25.13 2.37
CA ALA A 59 2.29 -25.82 1.08
C ALA A 59 1.37 -27.05 1.11
N ASP A 60 1.19 -27.65 2.27
CA ASP A 60 0.32 -28.81 2.54
C ASP A 60 -1.17 -28.45 2.59
N ALA A 61 -1.51 -27.19 2.85
CA ALA A 61 -2.89 -26.74 2.77
C ALA A 61 -3.30 -26.53 1.31
N PRO A 62 -4.42 -27.10 0.84
CA PRO A 62 -4.91 -26.86 -0.52
C PRO A 62 -5.35 -25.40 -0.68
N ALA A 63 -5.28 -24.89 -1.90
CA ALA A 63 -5.85 -23.60 -2.24
C ALA A 63 -7.38 -23.68 -2.31
N LEU A 64 -8.10 -22.73 -1.69
CA LEU A 64 -9.51 -22.54 -1.95
C LEU A 64 -9.68 -22.06 -3.41
N PRO A 65 -10.54 -22.67 -4.24
CA PRO A 65 -10.67 -22.28 -5.65
C PRO A 65 -11.05 -20.81 -5.82
N GLN A 66 -10.18 -20.03 -6.48
CA GLN A 66 -10.46 -18.64 -6.85
C GLN A 66 -11.39 -18.61 -8.07
N THR A 67 -12.51 -17.92 -7.96
CA THR A 67 -13.56 -17.84 -9.00
C THR A 67 -13.58 -16.50 -9.72
N LYS A 68 -13.14 -15.41 -9.06
CA LYS A 68 -13.18 -14.06 -9.65
C LYS A 68 -12.06 -13.17 -9.11
N LEU A 69 -11.62 -12.23 -9.95
CA LEU A 69 -10.76 -11.10 -9.60
C LEU A 69 -11.34 -9.82 -10.22
N GLU A 70 -11.47 -8.78 -9.42
CA GLU A 70 -11.82 -7.43 -9.87
C GLU A 70 -10.79 -6.43 -9.36
N VAL A 71 -10.26 -5.61 -10.26
CA VAL A 71 -9.39 -4.46 -9.93
C VAL A 71 -10.19 -3.19 -10.20
N LEU A 72 -10.47 -2.45 -9.15
CA LEU A 72 -11.26 -1.22 -9.13
C LEU A 72 -10.38 -0.04 -8.69
N PRO A 73 -10.79 1.20 -8.88
CA PRO A 73 -10.00 2.38 -8.51
C PRO A 73 -9.52 2.40 -7.07
N THR A 74 -10.34 1.98 -6.10
CA THR A 74 -9.99 1.97 -4.67
C THR A 74 -9.88 0.57 -4.06
N ARG A 75 -10.31 -0.48 -4.80
CA ARG A 75 -10.40 -1.84 -4.25
C ARG A 75 -9.87 -2.89 -5.22
N THR A 76 -9.31 -3.97 -4.65
CA THR A 76 -9.07 -5.23 -5.35
C THR A 76 -9.85 -6.33 -4.64
N ILE A 77 -10.66 -7.07 -5.38
CA ILE A 77 -11.63 -8.03 -4.84
C ILE A 77 -11.36 -9.40 -5.44
N TYR A 78 -11.02 -10.36 -4.59
CA TYR A 78 -10.92 -11.77 -4.92
C TYR A 78 -12.13 -12.53 -4.39
N SER A 79 -12.70 -13.41 -5.22
CA SER A 79 -13.77 -14.33 -4.80
C SER A 79 -13.28 -15.77 -4.89
N PHE A 80 -13.64 -16.55 -3.88
CA PHE A 80 -13.30 -17.97 -3.76
C PHE A 80 -14.57 -18.74 -3.45
N GLU A 81 -14.64 -20.00 -3.90
CA GLU A 81 -15.77 -20.89 -3.58
C GLU A 81 -15.30 -22.33 -3.42
N GLY A 82 -15.71 -22.98 -2.36
CA GLY A 82 -15.40 -24.37 -2.06
C GLY A 82 -15.82 -24.75 -0.64
N ALA A 83 -15.85 -26.02 -0.35
CA ALA A 83 -16.22 -26.58 0.96
C ALA A 83 -17.52 -26.01 1.54
N GLY A 84 -18.53 -25.76 0.69
CA GLY A 84 -19.86 -25.26 1.10
C GLY A 84 -19.92 -23.76 1.40
N VAL A 85 -18.85 -23.00 1.15
CA VAL A 85 -18.83 -21.55 1.38
C VAL A 85 -18.35 -20.76 0.17
N GLN A 86 -18.80 -19.51 0.09
CA GLN A 86 -18.21 -18.47 -0.76
C GLN A 86 -17.50 -17.46 0.14
N LEU A 87 -16.23 -17.18 -0.16
CA LEU A 87 -15.40 -16.20 0.53
C LEU A 87 -15.02 -15.09 -0.44
N THR A 88 -15.14 -13.84 0.01
CA THR A 88 -14.61 -12.67 -0.71
C THR A 88 -13.53 -12.00 0.15
N LEU A 89 -12.35 -11.81 -0.43
CA LEU A 89 -11.25 -11.04 0.19
C LEU A 89 -11.11 -9.73 -0.57
N THR A 90 -11.29 -8.61 0.13
CA THR A 90 -11.18 -7.26 -0.42
C THR A 90 -9.99 -6.53 0.18
N PHE A 91 -9.12 -6.01 -0.67
CA PHE A 91 -8.12 -5.01 -0.35
C PHE A 91 -8.67 -3.64 -0.72
N MET A 92 -8.73 -2.70 0.24
CA MET A 92 -9.24 -1.36 0.03
C MET A 92 -8.23 -0.33 0.51
N THR A 93 -7.66 0.43 -0.42
CA THR A 93 -6.91 1.66 -0.15
C THR A 93 -7.80 2.83 -0.54
N ALA A 94 -8.24 3.62 0.43
CA ALA A 94 -9.24 4.67 0.22
C ALA A 94 -8.64 5.90 -0.50
N ALA A 95 -8.17 5.69 -1.74
CA ALA A 95 -7.62 6.73 -2.60
C ALA A 95 -8.75 7.58 -3.20
N LEU A 96 -9.41 8.39 -2.36
CA LEU A 96 -10.51 9.29 -2.75
C LEU A 96 -9.94 10.68 -3.05
N PRO A 97 -10.04 11.17 -4.30
CA PRO A 97 -9.32 12.37 -4.75
C PRO A 97 -9.93 13.69 -4.26
N ASP A 98 -11.15 13.64 -3.75
CA ASP A 98 -11.85 14.77 -3.12
C ASP A 98 -11.46 14.98 -1.65
N ASP A 99 -10.67 14.07 -1.07
CA ASP A 99 -10.30 14.07 0.34
C ASP A 99 -8.79 13.80 0.49
N LEU A 100 -8.00 14.88 0.47
CA LEU A 100 -6.54 14.78 0.52
C LEU A 100 -6.01 14.18 1.83
N ASP A 101 -6.75 14.36 2.93
CA ASP A 101 -6.42 13.73 4.20
C ASP A 101 -6.53 12.20 4.13
N LEU A 102 -7.56 11.70 3.47
CA LEU A 102 -7.69 10.26 3.21
C LEU A 102 -6.68 9.76 2.20
N LEU A 103 -6.53 10.49 1.08
CA LEU A 103 -5.60 10.13 0.00
C LEU A 103 -4.15 10.00 0.48
N ALA A 104 -3.76 10.81 1.47
CA ALA A 104 -2.43 10.79 2.06
C ALA A 104 -2.23 9.71 3.14
N ARG A 105 -3.30 9.03 3.60
CA ARG A 105 -3.19 7.99 4.65
C ARG A 105 -2.59 6.71 4.10
N PRO A 106 -1.47 6.22 4.63
CA PRO A 106 -0.87 4.95 4.22
C PRO A 106 -1.57 3.78 4.91
N VAL A 107 -2.84 3.55 4.56
CA VAL A 107 -3.69 2.52 5.16
C VAL A 107 -4.41 1.71 4.08
N THR A 108 -4.30 0.40 4.17
CA THR A 108 -5.09 -0.54 3.36
C THR A 108 -5.86 -1.49 4.27
N TYR A 109 -7.17 -1.61 4.06
CA TYR A 109 -8.03 -2.54 4.78
C TYR A 109 -8.12 -3.86 4.04
N LEU A 110 -8.01 -4.96 4.77
CA LEU A 110 -8.28 -6.31 4.31
C LEU A 110 -9.57 -6.79 4.96
N THR A 111 -10.55 -7.17 4.14
CA THR A 111 -11.86 -7.61 4.60
C THR A 111 -12.19 -8.97 4.04
N TRP A 112 -12.46 -9.92 4.92
CA TRP A 112 -13.00 -11.24 4.58
C TRP A 112 -14.50 -11.24 4.81
N LYS A 113 -15.25 -11.62 3.79
CA LYS A 113 -16.71 -11.78 3.85
C LYS A 113 -17.07 -13.18 3.41
N VAL A 114 -17.77 -13.93 4.26
CA VAL A 114 -18.07 -15.35 4.03
C VAL A 114 -19.56 -15.61 4.16
N LYS A 115 -20.10 -16.45 3.27
CA LYS A 115 -21.47 -16.96 3.35
C LYS A 115 -21.51 -18.44 2.93
N SER A 116 -22.48 -19.18 3.44
CA SER A 116 -22.78 -20.55 3.02
C SER A 116 -23.37 -20.57 1.61
N THR A 117 -23.02 -21.58 0.81
CA THR A 117 -23.55 -21.83 -0.54
C THR A 117 -24.36 -23.13 -0.64
N ASP A 118 -24.33 -23.98 0.39
CA ASP A 118 -25.05 -25.28 0.42
C ASP A 118 -26.25 -25.31 1.38
N GLY A 119 -26.55 -24.15 2.01
CA GLY A 119 -27.63 -23.99 2.94
C GLY A 119 -27.36 -24.52 4.36
N LYS A 120 -26.19 -25.08 4.62
CA LYS A 120 -25.76 -25.54 5.95
C LYS A 120 -25.05 -24.40 6.71
N LYS A 121 -24.91 -24.61 8.02
CA LYS A 121 -24.06 -23.79 8.85
C LYS A 121 -22.63 -24.34 8.81
N HIS A 122 -21.65 -23.47 8.67
CA HIS A 122 -20.23 -23.78 8.70
C HIS A 122 -19.53 -23.00 9.82
N GLU A 123 -18.53 -23.60 10.43
CA GLU A 123 -17.59 -22.88 11.30
C GLU A 123 -16.37 -22.46 10.47
N VAL A 124 -16.07 -21.17 10.46
CA VAL A 124 -14.98 -20.62 9.66
C VAL A 124 -14.04 -19.82 10.54
N GLU A 125 -12.78 -20.22 10.57
CA GLU A 125 -11.68 -19.46 11.19
C GLU A 125 -10.83 -18.84 10.10
N ILE A 126 -10.41 -17.58 10.30
CA ILE A 126 -9.57 -16.85 9.36
C ILE A 126 -8.30 -16.40 10.06
N SER A 127 -7.16 -16.66 9.45
CA SER A 127 -5.87 -16.13 9.89
C SER A 127 -5.21 -15.32 8.79
N GLN A 128 -4.53 -14.25 9.20
CA GLN A 128 -3.76 -13.37 8.34
C GLN A 128 -2.37 -13.15 8.93
N ASN A 129 -1.34 -13.31 8.07
CA ASN A 129 0.03 -13.03 8.43
C ASN A 129 0.63 -11.98 7.48
N ALA A 130 1.50 -11.12 8.03
CA ALA A 130 2.32 -10.19 7.26
C ALA A 130 3.78 -10.32 7.67
N SER A 131 4.66 -10.49 6.68
CA SER A 131 6.10 -10.63 6.92
C SER A 131 6.70 -9.33 7.43
N ALA A 132 7.65 -9.41 8.34
CA ALA A 132 8.43 -8.28 8.80
C ALA A 132 9.35 -7.69 7.70
N GLU A 133 9.55 -8.41 6.59
CA GLU A 133 10.25 -7.91 5.40
C GLU A 133 9.60 -6.64 4.81
N ILE A 134 8.32 -6.38 5.10
CA ILE A 134 7.61 -5.17 4.65
C ILE A 134 8.23 -3.90 5.26
N ALA A 135 8.86 -4.02 6.44
CA ALA A 135 9.52 -2.89 7.12
C ALA A 135 11.05 -2.87 6.94
N ALA A 136 11.59 -3.62 5.96
CA ALA A 136 13.03 -3.73 5.75
C ALA A 136 13.41 -3.62 4.27
N ASN A 137 14.57 -3.04 3.98
CA ASN A 137 15.12 -2.98 2.63
C ASN A 137 15.66 -4.35 2.17
N ILE A 138 16.29 -5.10 3.07
CA ILE A 138 16.81 -6.45 2.81
C ILE A 138 16.37 -7.42 3.92
N PRO A 139 16.20 -8.72 3.61
CA PRO A 139 15.69 -9.71 4.56
C PRO A 139 16.51 -9.88 5.84
N SER A 140 17.83 -9.64 5.77
CA SER A 140 18.75 -9.80 6.90
C SER A 140 18.79 -8.59 7.86
N GLN A 141 18.11 -7.48 7.56
CA GLN A 141 18.05 -6.35 8.50
C GLN A 141 17.36 -6.74 9.79
N ILE A 142 17.93 -6.29 10.91
CA ILE A 142 17.40 -6.59 12.23
C ILE A 142 16.17 -5.72 12.51
N VAL A 143 15.06 -6.37 12.81
CA VAL A 143 13.79 -5.76 13.19
C VAL A 143 13.45 -6.03 14.65
N ALA A 144 12.65 -5.15 15.23
CA ALA A 144 12.09 -5.26 16.58
C ALA A 144 10.55 -5.26 16.48
N PRO A 145 9.93 -6.44 16.37
CA PRO A 145 8.48 -6.54 16.41
C PRO A 145 7.93 -6.36 17.82
N SER A 146 6.75 -5.79 17.94
CA SER A 146 6.03 -5.64 19.21
C SER A 146 4.53 -5.83 19.06
N HIS A 147 3.85 -6.08 20.17
CA HIS A 147 2.40 -6.19 20.28
C HIS A 147 1.89 -5.21 21.34
N GLU A 148 0.92 -4.40 20.99
CA GLU A 148 0.32 -3.38 21.87
C GLU A 148 -1.18 -3.24 21.64
N LYS A 149 -1.87 -2.53 22.53
CA LYS A 149 -3.26 -2.15 22.36
C LYS A 149 -3.37 -0.63 22.17
N ILE A 150 -4.14 -0.23 21.16
CA ILE A 150 -4.44 1.19 20.89
C ILE A 150 -5.95 1.37 20.88
N GLY A 151 -6.51 1.87 21.98
CA GLY A 151 -7.97 1.93 22.15
C GLY A 151 -8.58 0.51 22.17
N ASN A 152 -9.46 0.22 21.22
CA ASN A 152 -10.11 -1.08 21.04
C ASN A 152 -9.47 -1.91 19.89
N LEU A 153 -8.20 -1.65 19.59
CA LEU A 153 -7.46 -2.36 18.55
C LEU A 153 -6.36 -3.21 19.16
N GLU A 154 -6.24 -4.46 18.69
CA GLU A 154 -5.01 -5.25 18.77
C GLU A 154 -4.07 -4.76 17.68
N VAL A 155 -2.83 -4.40 18.04
CA VAL A 155 -1.87 -3.77 17.12
C VAL A 155 -0.54 -4.50 17.19
N LEU A 156 -0.10 -4.99 16.05
CA LEU A 156 1.23 -5.57 15.86
C LEU A 156 2.08 -4.57 15.09
N LYS A 157 3.25 -4.24 15.61
CA LYS A 157 4.15 -3.22 15.07
C LYS A 157 5.48 -3.86 14.72
N VAL A 158 6.06 -3.48 13.57
CA VAL A 158 7.38 -3.95 13.14
C VAL A 158 8.16 -2.78 12.54
N GLY A 159 9.42 -2.63 12.94
CA GLY A 159 10.37 -1.68 12.34
C GLY A 159 11.79 -2.18 12.50
N THR A 160 12.72 -1.65 11.71
CA THR A 160 14.15 -1.95 11.88
C THR A 160 14.67 -1.35 13.19
N VAL A 161 15.68 -1.98 13.77
CA VAL A 161 16.33 -1.47 15.00
C VAL A 161 17.12 -0.18 14.73
N GLU A 162 17.75 -0.09 13.56
CA GLU A 162 18.63 1.06 13.22
C GLU A 162 17.87 2.33 12.89
N GLN A 163 16.67 2.23 12.30
CA GLN A 163 15.87 3.38 11.87
C GLN A 163 16.67 4.41 11.04
N PRO A 164 17.26 4.04 9.88
CA PRO A 164 18.12 4.94 9.09
C PRO A 164 17.28 5.91 8.26
N VAL A 165 16.59 6.84 8.91
CA VAL A 165 15.61 7.76 8.33
C VAL A 165 16.20 8.51 7.14
N LEU A 166 15.62 8.33 5.94
CA LEU A 166 16.01 8.98 4.69
C LEU A 166 17.52 8.83 4.33
N ALA A 167 18.20 7.81 4.88
CA ALA A 167 19.66 7.67 4.73
C ALA A 167 20.06 7.13 3.35
N LYS A 168 19.20 6.35 2.70
CA LYS A 168 19.46 5.75 1.39
C LYS A 168 18.57 6.38 0.32
N LYS A 169 19.06 6.39 -0.91
CA LYS A 169 18.35 6.82 -2.11
C LYS A 169 18.68 5.90 -3.29
N GLY A 170 17.74 5.70 -4.18
CA GLY A 170 17.96 4.83 -5.35
C GLY A 170 16.66 4.25 -5.90
N ASP A 171 16.77 3.52 -7.00
CA ASP A 171 15.61 2.91 -7.66
C ASP A 171 15.16 1.63 -6.93
N ASP A 172 16.04 0.64 -6.80
CA ASP A 172 15.70 -0.67 -6.19
C ASP A 172 15.83 -0.66 -4.66
N LEU A 173 15.05 0.22 -4.01
CA LEU A 173 15.02 0.31 -2.55
C LEU A 173 13.61 0.08 -2.00
N ARG A 174 13.56 -0.52 -0.83
CA ARG A 174 12.38 -0.58 0.06
C ARG A 174 12.67 0.23 1.29
N ILE A 175 11.63 0.66 1.98
CA ILE A 175 11.79 1.42 3.21
C ILE A 175 12.43 0.56 4.31
N ASP A 176 13.36 1.14 5.08
CA ASP A 176 14.00 0.49 6.22
C ASP A 176 14.03 1.40 7.47
N TRP A 177 13.12 2.36 7.52
CA TRP A 177 12.81 3.18 8.70
C TRP A 177 11.30 3.31 8.86
N GLY A 178 10.84 3.84 10.00
CA GLY A 178 9.44 3.86 10.35
C GLY A 178 8.92 2.47 10.72
N TYR A 179 7.61 2.30 10.70
CA TYR A 179 6.97 1.12 11.27
C TYR A 179 5.78 0.65 10.44
N LEU A 180 5.75 -0.65 10.17
CA LEU A 180 4.55 -1.37 9.74
C LEU A 180 3.65 -1.60 10.95
N TYR A 181 2.36 -1.39 10.77
CA TYR A 181 1.29 -1.71 11.72
C TYR A 181 0.30 -2.69 11.08
N VAL A 182 -0.03 -3.74 11.82
CA VAL A 182 -1.16 -4.63 11.52
C VAL A 182 -2.14 -4.49 12.67
N ALA A 183 -3.31 -3.94 12.41
CA ALA A 183 -4.28 -3.62 13.46
C ALA A 183 -5.67 -4.18 13.14
N ALA A 184 -6.30 -4.79 14.13
CA ALA A 184 -7.64 -5.38 14.02
C ALA A 184 -8.50 -4.99 15.24
N PRO A 185 -9.85 -4.90 15.09
CA PRO A 185 -10.74 -4.69 16.24
C PRO A 185 -10.58 -5.81 17.26
N GLU A 186 -10.27 -5.46 18.51
CA GLU A 186 -10.06 -6.42 19.61
C GLU A 186 -11.19 -7.44 19.72
N ALA A 187 -12.43 -7.00 19.62
CA ALA A 187 -13.61 -7.86 19.73
C ALA A 187 -13.70 -8.95 18.64
N SER A 188 -13.01 -8.78 17.51
CA SER A 188 -12.99 -9.75 16.41
C SER A 188 -11.78 -10.69 16.45
N VAL A 189 -10.81 -10.43 17.33
CA VAL A 189 -9.54 -11.17 17.40
C VAL A 189 -9.65 -12.28 18.45
N HIS A 190 -9.29 -13.51 18.06
CA HIS A 190 -9.07 -14.62 18.98
C HIS A 190 -7.65 -14.59 19.53
N ARG A 191 -6.67 -14.36 18.64
CA ARG A 191 -5.25 -14.25 18.99
C ARG A 191 -4.55 -13.29 18.01
N ALA A 192 -3.71 -12.43 18.55
CA ALA A 192 -2.75 -11.65 17.77
C ALA A 192 -1.36 -11.82 18.38
N GLY A 193 -0.32 -11.82 17.55
CA GLY A 193 1.04 -11.93 18.05
C GLY A 193 2.10 -11.96 16.97
N ILE A 194 3.33 -11.99 17.42
CA ILE A 194 4.49 -12.19 16.55
C ILE A 194 4.84 -13.69 16.59
N VAL A 195 5.07 -14.24 15.41
CA VAL A 195 5.44 -15.67 15.27
C VAL A 195 6.69 -15.80 14.41
N ALA A 196 7.47 -16.83 14.68
CA ALA A 196 8.58 -17.22 13.83
C ALA A 196 8.04 -17.83 12.53
N LYS A 197 8.53 -17.35 11.39
CA LYS A 197 8.01 -17.67 10.05
C LYS A 197 7.95 -19.17 9.75
N ASP A 198 9.04 -19.92 10.03
CA ASP A 198 9.15 -21.31 9.60
C ASP A 198 8.54 -22.31 10.60
N SER A 199 8.50 -21.97 11.87
CA SER A 199 8.01 -22.85 12.93
C SER A 199 6.62 -22.49 13.45
N GLY A 200 6.12 -21.29 13.14
CA GLY A 200 4.91 -20.75 13.75
C GLY A 200 5.03 -20.56 15.27
N GLN A 201 6.25 -20.66 15.82
CA GLN A 201 6.50 -20.52 17.25
C GLN A 201 6.07 -19.14 17.72
N ALA A 202 5.16 -19.10 18.69
CA ALA A 202 4.77 -17.87 19.36
C ALA A 202 5.89 -17.36 20.28
N ASN A 203 5.94 -16.02 20.45
CA ASN A 203 6.94 -15.34 21.28
C ASN A 203 8.40 -15.63 20.85
N PRO A 204 8.76 -15.32 19.59
CA PRO A 204 10.15 -15.42 19.15
C PRO A 204 11.01 -14.40 19.90
N PRO A 205 12.36 -14.43 19.72
CA PRO A 205 13.25 -13.42 20.28
C PRO A 205 12.77 -11.99 19.99
N PRO A 206 13.06 -10.99 20.85
CA PRO A 206 12.56 -9.63 20.70
C PRO A 206 13.11 -8.90 19.47
N THR A 207 14.23 -9.38 18.92
CA THR A 207 14.85 -8.85 17.70
C THR A 207 15.44 -9.98 16.86
N GLY A 208 15.52 -9.77 15.55
CA GLY A 208 16.14 -10.72 14.64
C GLY A 208 15.98 -10.29 13.18
N PRO A 209 16.45 -11.09 12.19
CA PRO A 209 16.31 -10.78 10.79
C PRO A 209 14.85 -10.64 10.36
N ALA A 210 14.59 -9.71 9.43
CA ALA A 210 13.24 -9.42 8.99
C ALA A 210 12.53 -10.65 8.36
N ASP A 211 13.26 -11.51 7.68
CA ASP A 211 12.70 -12.73 7.08
C ASP A 211 12.38 -13.84 8.09
N ALA A 212 12.80 -13.71 9.33
CA ALA A 212 12.50 -14.68 10.40
C ALA A 212 11.17 -14.43 11.11
N PHE A 213 10.56 -13.25 10.95
CA PHE A 213 9.35 -12.87 11.68
C PHE A 213 8.16 -12.60 10.77
N GLN A 214 6.98 -12.87 11.31
CA GLN A 214 5.71 -12.41 10.77
C GLN A 214 4.76 -12.04 11.91
N THR A 215 3.87 -11.10 11.61
CA THR A 215 2.69 -10.84 12.43
C THR A 215 1.65 -11.91 12.15
N GLU A 216 0.88 -12.30 13.13
CA GLU A 216 -0.28 -13.19 12.98
C GLU A 216 -1.50 -12.58 13.65
N VAL A 217 -2.61 -12.53 12.93
CA VAL A 217 -3.94 -12.24 13.47
C VAL A 217 -4.83 -13.44 13.15
N LEU A 218 -5.32 -14.10 14.17
CA LEU A 218 -6.35 -15.14 14.11
C LEU A 218 -7.65 -14.53 14.60
N PHE A 219 -8.67 -14.51 13.75
CA PHE A 219 -9.99 -13.99 14.11
C PHE A 219 -10.79 -14.99 14.94
N GLN A 220 -11.77 -14.48 15.69
CA GLN A 220 -12.78 -15.31 16.35
C GLN A 220 -13.48 -16.20 15.32
N PRO A 221 -13.78 -17.47 15.66
CA PRO A 221 -14.54 -18.35 14.78
C PRO A 221 -15.86 -17.73 14.36
N LEU A 222 -16.16 -17.77 13.07
CA LEU A 222 -17.38 -17.25 12.48
C LEU A 222 -18.39 -18.37 12.28
N SER A 223 -19.59 -18.21 12.80
CA SER A 223 -20.73 -19.08 12.45
C SER A 223 -21.38 -18.59 11.16
N VAL A 224 -21.11 -19.28 10.05
CA VAL A 224 -21.44 -18.88 8.69
C VAL A 224 -22.71 -19.59 8.23
N GLY A 225 -23.75 -18.81 7.89
CA GLY A 225 -25.02 -19.28 7.30
C GLY A 225 -25.26 -18.63 5.94
N SER A 226 -26.54 -18.55 5.53
CA SER A 226 -26.93 -17.89 4.27
C SER A 226 -26.67 -16.37 4.26
N GLN A 227 -26.74 -15.75 5.43
CA GLN A 227 -26.36 -14.33 5.57
C GLN A 227 -24.84 -14.21 5.67
N PRO A 228 -24.23 -13.27 4.94
CA PRO A 228 -22.79 -13.08 5.00
C PRO A 228 -22.36 -12.51 6.35
N VAL A 229 -21.23 -13.02 6.85
CA VAL A 229 -20.52 -12.50 8.02
C VAL A 229 -19.13 -12.02 7.58
N SER A 230 -18.55 -11.08 8.32
CA SER A 230 -17.25 -10.50 7.94
C SER A 230 -16.37 -10.20 9.14
N CYS A 231 -15.04 -10.25 8.90
CA CYS A 231 -14.03 -9.68 9.76
C CYS A 231 -13.06 -8.86 8.92
N TRP A 232 -12.29 -7.99 9.56
CA TRP A 232 -11.34 -7.11 8.86
C TRP A 232 -10.16 -6.72 9.76
N LEU A 233 -9.08 -6.36 9.11
CA LEU A 233 -7.94 -5.68 9.70
C LEU A 233 -7.43 -4.59 8.75
N MET A 234 -6.51 -3.77 9.24
CA MET A 234 -5.80 -2.80 8.42
C MET A 234 -4.29 -3.02 8.50
N LEU A 235 -3.63 -2.80 7.37
CA LEU A 235 -2.20 -2.61 7.26
C LEU A 235 -1.95 -1.11 7.14
N ALA A 236 -1.03 -0.58 7.93
CA ALA A 236 -0.64 0.82 7.88
C ALA A 236 0.88 0.96 7.99
N TYR A 237 1.42 2.06 7.46
CA TYR A 237 2.84 2.36 7.57
C TYR A 237 3.06 3.81 8.00
N ASP A 238 3.84 4.01 9.05
CA ASP A 238 4.25 5.34 9.50
C ASP A 238 5.75 5.50 9.27
N ASP A 239 6.11 6.29 8.30
CA ASP A 239 7.50 6.57 7.93
C ASP A 239 8.10 7.78 8.65
N GLU A 240 7.33 8.45 9.51
CA GLU A 240 7.67 9.62 10.33
C GLU A 240 8.18 10.83 9.52
N TYR A 241 9.15 10.62 8.65
CA TYR A 241 9.66 11.52 7.62
C TYR A 241 9.71 10.79 6.30
N SER A 242 9.04 11.31 5.29
CA SER A 242 8.82 10.62 4.02
C SER A 242 9.81 11.03 2.94
N ILE A 243 10.10 12.32 2.85
CA ILE A 243 10.88 12.95 1.77
C ILE A 243 11.85 13.96 2.37
N GLN A 244 13.05 14.01 1.81
CA GLN A 244 13.95 15.15 2.04
C GLN A 244 13.86 16.08 0.83
N TYR A 245 13.45 17.33 1.04
CA TYR A 245 13.33 18.33 -0.01
C TYR A 245 14.14 19.57 0.34
N MET A 246 15.04 19.98 -0.55
CA MET A 246 15.99 21.08 -0.30
C MET A 246 16.67 20.97 1.08
N LYS A 247 17.19 19.77 1.39
CA LYS A 247 17.85 19.40 2.66
C LYS A 247 16.96 19.45 3.91
N LYS A 248 15.65 19.62 3.77
CA LYS A 248 14.69 19.59 4.88
C LYS A 248 13.91 18.28 4.84
N ASN A 249 13.82 17.59 5.97
CA ASN A 249 12.98 16.38 6.10
C ASN A 249 11.52 16.80 6.26
N LEU A 250 10.67 16.30 5.36
CA LEU A 250 9.24 16.56 5.35
C LEU A 250 8.47 15.36 5.91
N ARG A 251 7.50 15.66 6.77
CA ARG A 251 6.58 14.66 7.31
C ARG A 251 5.51 14.28 6.28
N PRO A 252 4.96 13.06 6.33
CA PRO A 252 3.80 12.72 5.51
C PRO A 252 2.64 13.69 5.81
N TYR A 253 1.85 14.01 4.80
CA TYR A 253 0.80 15.04 4.88
C TYR A 253 -0.21 14.78 6.01
N TRP A 254 -0.57 13.52 6.27
CA TRP A 254 -1.48 13.15 7.35
C TRP A 254 -0.96 13.51 8.76
N ARG A 255 0.37 13.65 8.93
CA ARG A 255 1.00 14.04 10.19
C ARG A 255 1.10 15.56 10.42
N ARG A 256 0.70 16.40 9.45
CA ARG A 256 0.92 17.85 9.49
C ARG A 256 0.31 18.55 10.72
N ASN A 257 -0.75 17.99 11.28
CA ASN A 257 -1.47 18.53 12.44
C ASN A 257 -1.04 17.87 13.78
N GLY A 258 0.08 17.13 13.78
CA GLY A 258 0.61 16.51 14.99
C GLY A 258 0.07 15.10 15.27
N ASP A 259 -0.68 14.50 14.35
CA ASP A 259 -1.12 13.11 14.49
C ASP A 259 0.09 12.16 14.54
N ASP A 260 0.01 11.16 15.41
CA ASP A 260 0.90 10.03 15.50
C ASP A 260 0.26 8.75 14.92
N ALA A 261 0.99 7.66 14.90
CA ALA A 261 0.48 6.37 14.43
C ALA A 261 -0.77 5.90 15.21
N ALA A 262 -0.81 6.15 16.51
CA ALA A 262 -1.96 5.78 17.33
C ALA A 262 -3.22 6.58 16.95
N ALA A 263 -3.08 7.87 16.65
CA ALA A 263 -4.16 8.71 16.13
C ALA A 263 -4.61 8.25 14.74
N LEU A 264 -3.66 7.95 13.84
CA LEU A 264 -3.94 7.39 12.50
C LEU A 264 -4.78 6.12 12.60
N LEU A 265 -4.35 5.15 13.41
CA LEU A 265 -5.04 3.85 13.54
C LEU A 265 -6.44 4.00 14.13
N ARG A 266 -6.61 4.84 15.18
CA ARG A 266 -7.95 5.11 15.75
C ARG A 266 -8.90 5.76 14.74
N LYS A 267 -8.44 6.78 14.00
CA LYS A 267 -9.21 7.46 12.97
C LYS A 267 -9.58 6.48 11.83
N ALA A 268 -8.59 5.73 11.35
CA ALA A 268 -8.81 4.75 10.29
C ALA A 268 -9.82 3.66 10.69
N ALA A 269 -9.74 3.16 11.91
CA ALA A 269 -10.71 2.19 12.41
C ALA A 269 -12.13 2.76 12.55
N ALA A 270 -12.25 4.00 13.04
CA ALA A 270 -13.55 4.68 13.16
C ALA A 270 -14.19 4.94 11.79
N ASP A 271 -13.38 5.27 10.78
CA ASP A 271 -13.85 5.60 9.44
C ASP A 271 -14.19 4.37 8.58
N TYR A 272 -13.77 3.15 8.98
CA TYR A 272 -13.85 1.93 8.14
C TYR A 272 -15.20 1.72 7.45
N ALA A 273 -16.30 1.74 8.21
CA ALA A 273 -17.63 1.45 7.66
C ALA A 273 -18.08 2.53 6.65
N SER A 274 -17.80 3.80 6.93
CA SER A 274 -18.12 4.90 6.02
C SER A 274 -17.23 4.86 4.76
N LEU A 275 -15.95 4.50 4.91
CA LEU A 275 -15.02 4.37 3.79
C LEU A 275 -15.38 3.22 2.86
N GLN A 276 -15.88 2.09 3.38
CA GLN A 276 -16.39 1.03 2.52
C GLN A 276 -17.48 1.56 1.58
N GLN A 277 -18.45 2.29 2.10
CA GLN A 277 -19.55 2.85 1.31
C GLN A 277 -19.07 3.92 0.31
N ARG A 278 -18.19 4.82 0.75
CA ARG A 278 -17.61 5.86 -0.12
C ARG A 278 -16.82 5.25 -1.26
N CYS A 279 -15.95 4.29 -0.98
CA CYS A 279 -15.15 3.58 -1.98
C CYS A 279 -16.02 2.78 -2.95
N GLU A 280 -17.07 2.09 -2.45
CA GLU A 280 -18.02 1.36 -3.30
C GLU A 280 -18.76 2.29 -4.26
N LYS A 281 -19.23 3.41 -3.77
CA LYS A 281 -19.90 4.42 -4.58
C LYS A 281 -18.95 5.01 -5.63
N PHE A 282 -17.77 5.46 -5.20
CA PHE A 282 -16.77 6.05 -6.08
C PHE A 282 -16.33 5.08 -7.19
N ASP A 283 -16.03 3.84 -6.84
CA ASP A 283 -15.66 2.82 -7.83
C ASP A 283 -16.78 2.58 -8.84
N ALA A 284 -18.03 2.49 -8.38
CA ALA A 284 -19.19 2.26 -9.26
C ALA A 284 -19.41 3.43 -10.24
N GLU A 285 -19.35 4.66 -9.75
CA GLU A 285 -19.52 5.88 -10.54
C GLU A 285 -18.39 6.01 -11.56
N LEU A 286 -17.13 5.97 -11.13
CA LEU A 286 -15.98 6.13 -12.02
C LEU A 286 -15.91 5.00 -13.06
N MET A 287 -16.16 3.75 -12.68
CA MET A 287 -16.18 2.64 -13.65
C MET A 287 -17.33 2.76 -14.67
N THR A 288 -18.44 3.36 -14.29
CA THR A 288 -19.56 3.63 -15.21
C THR A 288 -19.17 4.68 -16.24
N ASP A 289 -18.58 5.79 -15.80
CA ASP A 289 -18.12 6.87 -16.67
C ASP A 289 -17.00 6.38 -17.62
N LEU A 290 -16.05 5.61 -17.11
CA LEU A 290 -14.97 5.03 -17.93
C LEU A 290 -15.49 4.03 -18.98
N ARG A 291 -16.52 3.21 -18.65
CA ARG A 291 -17.17 2.33 -19.64
C ARG A 291 -17.91 3.11 -20.70
N GLN A 292 -18.57 4.19 -20.32
CA GLN A 292 -19.25 5.08 -21.26
C GLN A 292 -18.26 5.77 -22.19
N ALA A 293 -17.11 6.21 -21.67
CA ALA A 293 -16.06 6.88 -22.44
C ALA A 293 -15.33 5.97 -23.43
N GLY A 294 -14.99 4.72 -23.04
CA GLY A 294 -14.11 3.89 -23.85
C GLY A 294 -14.39 2.38 -23.81
N GLY A 295 -15.48 1.95 -23.19
CA GLY A 295 -15.87 0.55 -23.07
C GLY A 295 -15.11 -0.19 -21.98
N GLU A 296 -15.41 -1.51 -21.82
CA GLU A 296 -14.94 -2.32 -20.70
C GLU A 296 -13.40 -2.45 -20.62
N LYS A 297 -12.71 -2.57 -21.77
CA LYS A 297 -11.24 -2.70 -21.78
C LYS A 297 -10.58 -1.41 -21.31
N TYR A 298 -11.07 -0.29 -21.78
CA TYR A 298 -10.59 1.03 -21.38
C TYR A 298 -10.82 1.25 -19.88
N ALA A 299 -12.03 0.96 -19.39
CA ALA A 299 -12.36 1.14 -17.98
C ALA A 299 -11.43 0.34 -17.06
N ARG A 300 -11.11 -0.91 -17.40
CA ARG A 300 -10.17 -1.75 -16.63
C ARG A 300 -8.74 -1.21 -16.65
N LEU A 301 -8.28 -0.73 -17.82
CA LEU A 301 -6.95 -0.15 -17.95
C LEU A 301 -6.86 1.16 -17.15
N ALA A 302 -7.87 2.03 -17.25
CA ALA A 302 -7.93 3.28 -16.53
C ALA A 302 -8.03 3.09 -15.01
N ALA A 303 -8.77 2.08 -14.53
CA ALA A 303 -8.80 1.74 -13.11
C ALA A 303 -7.42 1.30 -12.58
N LEU A 304 -6.65 0.55 -13.37
CA LEU A 304 -5.28 0.19 -13.02
C LEU A 304 -4.37 1.42 -13.02
N ALA A 305 -4.45 2.26 -14.06
CA ALA A 305 -3.68 3.50 -14.16
C ALA A 305 -3.99 4.44 -12.98
N TYR A 306 -5.26 4.53 -12.57
CA TYR A 306 -5.68 5.28 -11.39
C TYR A 306 -4.89 4.84 -10.13
N ARG A 307 -4.83 3.53 -9.89
CA ARG A 307 -4.07 2.96 -8.77
C ARG A 307 -2.58 3.27 -8.85
N GLN A 308 -2.00 3.12 -10.05
CA GLN A 308 -0.58 3.35 -10.29
C GLN A 308 -0.20 4.82 -10.11
N CYS A 309 -0.98 5.76 -10.63
CA CYS A 309 -0.69 7.18 -10.54
C CYS A 309 -0.65 7.67 -9.08
N PHE A 310 -1.63 7.28 -8.24
CA PHE A 310 -1.61 7.67 -6.83
C PHE A 310 -0.53 6.94 -6.03
N ALA A 311 -0.26 5.67 -6.34
CA ALA A 311 0.79 4.89 -5.69
C ALA A 311 2.23 5.27 -6.11
N ALA A 312 2.38 6.00 -7.21
CA ALA A 312 3.68 6.42 -7.72
C ALA A 312 4.31 7.58 -6.95
N GLY A 313 3.60 8.21 -6.04
CA GLY A 313 4.07 9.38 -5.30
C GLY A 313 3.70 9.37 -3.82
N LYS A 314 4.37 10.22 -3.08
CA LYS A 314 4.14 10.42 -1.64
C LYS A 314 3.66 11.84 -1.37
N PHE A 315 2.55 11.96 -0.64
CA PHE A 315 2.05 13.26 -0.16
C PHE A 315 2.72 13.62 1.17
N VAL A 316 3.32 14.81 1.20
CA VAL A 316 3.97 15.40 2.37
C VAL A 316 3.46 16.81 2.60
N ALA A 317 3.77 17.39 3.76
CA ALA A 317 3.46 18.78 4.05
C ALA A 317 4.74 19.62 4.11
N ASP A 318 4.67 20.84 3.58
CA ASP A 318 5.70 21.85 3.83
C ASP A 318 5.58 22.45 5.25
N ALA A 319 6.43 23.40 5.58
CA ALA A 319 6.45 24.05 6.89
C ALA A 319 5.15 24.84 7.19
N ASN A 320 4.36 25.18 6.18
CA ASN A 320 3.09 25.90 6.32
C ASN A 320 1.88 24.95 6.25
N GLY A 321 2.12 23.64 6.19
CA GLY A 321 1.07 22.64 6.06
C GLY A 321 0.50 22.49 4.64
N GLN A 322 1.13 23.10 3.62
CA GLN A 322 0.72 22.96 2.23
C GLN A 322 1.04 21.54 1.72
N PRO A 323 0.12 20.91 0.97
CA PRO A 323 0.38 19.59 0.42
C PRO A 323 1.37 19.66 -0.74
N LEU A 324 2.40 18.82 -0.66
CA LEU A 324 3.34 18.56 -1.74
C LEU A 324 3.32 17.08 -2.07
N GLN A 325 3.52 16.71 -3.34
CA GLN A 325 3.65 15.34 -3.79
C GLN A 325 4.96 15.16 -4.55
N PHE A 326 5.64 14.05 -4.26
CA PHE A 326 6.85 13.66 -4.94
C PHE A 326 6.66 12.27 -5.55
N SER A 327 6.66 12.21 -6.88
CA SER A 327 6.63 10.96 -7.62
C SER A 327 8.00 10.29 -7.60
N LYS A 328 8.01 8.96 -7.73
CA LYS A 328 9.22 8.17 -7.95
C LYS A 328 9.17 7.56 -9.35
N GLU A 329 10.22 7.75 -10.11
CA GLU A 329 10.45 7.01 -11.35
C GLU A 329 10.94 5.60 -11.02
N ASN A 330 10.12 4.59 -11.34
CA ASN A 330 10.37 3.20 -10.98
C ASN A 330 10.97 2.40 -12.15
N HIS A 331 11.89 1.49 -11.85
CA HIS A 331 12.56 0.60 -12.81
C HIS A 331 13.33 1.34 -13.93
N SER A 332 13.86 2.51 -13.62
CA SER A 332 14.65 3.31 -14.56
C SER A 332 15.91 3.84 -13.85
N ASN A 333 15.86 5.05 -13.31
CA ASN A 333 16.99 5.69 -12.63
C ASN A 333 16.68 6.06 -11.17
N GLY A 334 15.42 5.91 -10.74
CA GLY A 334 14.97 6.23 -9.39
C GLY A 334 14.88 7.73 -9.12
N CYS A 335 14.73 8.57 -10.14
CA CYS A 335 14.56 10.00 -9.97
C CYS A 335 13.28 10.32 -9.17
N ILE A 336 13.30 11.46 -8.47
CA ILE A 336 12.18 11.99 -7.70
C ILE A 336 11.65 13.28 -8.32
N GLY A 337 10.32 13.39 -8.44
CA GLY A 337 9.67 14.57 -8.99
C GLY A 337 10.06 14.81 -10.46
N THR A 338 10.17 13.73 -11.22
CA THR A 338 10.55 13.75 -12.63
C THR A 338 9.42 14.33 -13.48
N SER A 339 9.73 15.33 -14.31
CA SER A 339 8.73 16.04 -15.12
C SER A 339 8.06 15.17 -16.16
N ASP A 340 8.80 14.32 -16.86
CA ASP A 340 8.26 13.35 -17.83
C ASP A 340 7.43 12.22 -17.19
N ILE A 341 7.46 12.06 -15.86
CA ILE A 341 6.60 11.14 -15.10
C ILE A 341 5.31 11.83 -14.66
N PHE A 342 5.39 13.00 -14.01
CA PHE A 342 4.17 13.65 -13.53
C PHE A 342 3.36 14.31 -14.66
N TYR A 343 3.98 14.68 -15.76
CA TYR A 343 3.27 15.25 -16.92
C TYR A 343 2.23 14.27 -17.49
N PRO A 344 2.54 13.01 -17.84
CA PRO A 344 1.52 12.07 -18.30
C PRO A 344 0.51 11.65 -17.22
N MET A 345 0.80 11.81 -15.92
CA MET A 345 -0.18 11.62 -14.85
C MET A 345 -1.15 12.80 -14.71
N SER A 346 -0.76 13.98 -15.18
CA SER A 346 -1.51 15.23 -14.97
C SER A 346 -2.98 15.19 -15.39
N PRO A 347 -3.37 14.56 -16.52
CA PRO A 347 -4.78 14.49 -16.91
C PRO A 347 -5.67 13.84 -15.85
N GLN A 348 -5.21 12.77 -15.18
CA GLN A 348 -5.94 12.14 -14.09
C GLN A 348 -6.11 13.10 -12.90
N PHE A 349 -5.03 13.77 -12.50
CA PHE A 349 -5.06 14.70 -11.37
C PHE A 349 -5.95 15.91 -11.66
N LEU A 350 -5.89 16.45 -12.88
CA LEU A 350 -6.75 17.57 -13.33
C LEU A 350 -8.23 17.20 -13.35
N LEU A 351 -8.56 15.95 -13.71
CA LEU A 351 -9.94 15.46 -13.74
C LEU A 351 -10.62 15.59 -12.37
N PHE A 352 -9.85 15.38 -11.27
CA PHE A 352 -10.36 15.42 -9.90
C PHE A 352 -10.17 16.77 -9.21
N GLY A 353 -9.64 17.76 -9.92
CA GLY A 353 -9.57 19.15 -9.45
C GLY A 353 -8.17 19.76 -9.46
N PRO A 354 -8.09 21.10 -9.51
CA PRO A 354 -6.83 21.80 -9.71
C PRO A 354 -5.87 21.76 -8.50
N THR A 355 -6.34 21.34 -7.34
CA THR A 355 -5.50 21.24 -6.13
C THR A 355 -4.48 20.13 -6.26
N LEU A 356 -4.86 18.97 -6.82
CA LEU A 356 -4.01 17.81 -6.95
C LEU A 356 -2.76 18.06 -7.81
N PRO A 357 -2.85 18.57 -9.06
CA PRO A 357 -1.65 18.82 -9.85
C PRO A 357 -0.74 19.91 -9.26
N LYS A 358 -1.26 20.85 -8.49
CA LYS A 358 -0.44 21.83 -7.77
C LYS A 358 0.51 21.16 -6.78
N THR A 359 0.15 20.00 -6.22
CA THR A 359 0.97 19.32 -5.22
C THR A 359 2.35 18.89 -5.77
N PHE A 360 2.45 18.52 -7.03
CA PHE A 360 3.72 18.18 -7.67
C PHE A 360 4.33 19.35 -8.45
N LEU A 361 3.51 20.28 -9.00
CA LEU A 361 4.04 21.43 -9.71
C LEU A 361 4.71 22.44 -8.76
N VAL A 362 4.17 22.69 -7.58
CA VAL A 362 4.73 23.66 -6.63
C VAL A 362 6.17 23.34 -6.24
N PRO A 363 6.51 22.13 -5.74
CA PRO A 363 7.90 21.83 -5.40
C PRO A 363 8.82 21.86 -6.62
N PHE A 364 8.35 21.45 -7.78
CA PHE A 364 9.10 21.49 -9.03
C PHE A 364 9.42 22.93 -9.45
N MET A 365 8.41 23.81 -9.51
CA MET A 365 8.59 25.20 -9.88
C MET A 365 9.44 25.99 -8.87
N ASN A 366 9.31 25.69 -7.58
CA ASN A 366 10.15 26.26 -6.55
C ASN A 366 11.65 25.91 -6.76
N TYR A 367 11.93 24.67 -7.15
CA TYR A 367 13.29 24.27 -7.48
C TYR A 367 13.79 24.94 -8.77
N ALA A 368 12.98 24.93 -9.84
CA ALA A 368 13.32 25.55 -11.12
C ALA A 368 13.56 27.06 -11.01
N SER A 369 12.92 27.73 -10.04
CA SER A 369 13.10 29.17 -9.77
C SER A 369 14.16 29.48 -8.74
N SER A 370 14.83 28.48 -8.17
CA SER A 370 15.85 28.66 -7.14
C SER A 370 17.24 28.92 -7.74
N GLU A 371 18.19 29.29 -6.86
CA GLU A 371 19.61 29.45 -7.24
C GLU A 371 20.27 28.13 -7.65
N HIS A 372 19.64 27.00 -7.38
CA HIS A 372 20.13 25.67 -7.76
C HIS A 372 20.01 25.42 -9.27
N TRP A 373 18.92 25.92 -9.91
CA TRP A 373 18.69 25.73 -11.34
C TRP A 373 19.05 26.97 -12.12
N LYS A 374 20.04 26.88 -13.01
CA LYS A 374 20.61 28.03 -13.74
C LYS A 374 20.33 28.00 -15.24
N PHE A 375 19.74 26.94 -15.74
CA PHE A 375 19.46 26.76 -17.15
C PHE A 375 18.15 27.45 -17.56
N PRO A 376 18.00 27.87 -18.84
CA PRO A 376 16.80 28.57 -19.31
C PRO A 376 15.61 27.65 -19.65
N PHE A 377 15.66 26.39 -19.25
CA PHE A 377 14.61 25.37 -19.44
C PHE A 377 14.32 24.67 -18.12
N ALA A 378 13.24 23.88 -18.06
CA ALA A 378 12.82 23.19 -16.86
C ALA A 378 13.78 22.05 -16.48
N PRO A 379 13.93 21.72 -15.19
CA PRO A 379 14.71 20.56 -14.76
C PRO A 379 14.01 19.25 -15.11
N HIS A 380 14.78 18.19 -15.38
CA HIS A 380 14.24 16.84 -15.55
C HIS A 380 13.68 16.27 -14.25
N ASP A 381 14.40 16.40 -13.14
CA ASP A 381 14.07 15.83 -11.84
C ASP A 381 14.52 16.72 -10.68
N LEU A 382 14.13 16.33 -9.47
CA LEU A 382 14.50 17.02 -8.23
C LEU A 382 15.58 16.26 -7.45
N GLY A 383 16.07 15.12 -7.93
CA GLY A 383 17.04 14.27 -7.24
C GLY A 383 16.78 12.79 -7.39
N THR A 384 17.22 11.99 -6.41
CA THR A 384 16.96 10.54 -6.35
C THR A 384 16.07 10.21 -5.14
N TYR A 385 14.98 9.45 -5.37
CA TYR A 385 14.01 9.12 -4.33
C TYR A 385 14.66 8.43 -3.11
N PRO A 386 14.35 8.86 -1.87
CA PRO A 386 13.37 9.87 -1.44
C PRO A 386 14.00 11.27 -1.19
N GLN A 387 15.14 11.58 -1.77
CA GLN A 387 15.89 12.83 -1.56
C GLN A 387 15.79 13.77 -2.77
N ALA A 388 14.90 14.77 -2.68
CA ALA A 388 14.72 15.83 -3.67
C ALA A 388 15.64 17.02 -3.34
N ASN A 389 16.95 16.84 -3.56
CA ASN A 389 17.99 17.80 -3.17
C ASN A 389 18.78 18.37 -4.34
N GLY A 390 18.27 18.29 -5.55
CA GLY A 390 18.90 18.78 -6.78
C GLY A 390 18.91 17.71 -7.86
N GLN A 391 18.71 18.13 -9.12
CA GLN A 391 18.67 17.25 -10.29
C GLN A 391 19.92 16.36 -10.36
N VAL A 392 19.69 15.11 -10.79
CA VAL A 392 20.77 14.12 -10.98
C VAL A 392 20.92 13.67 -12.42
N TYR A 393 19.87 13.72 -13.23
CA TYR A 393 19.92 13.37 -14.65
C TYR A 393 20.79 14.36 -15.44
N GLY A 394 21.32 13.93 -16.59
CA GLY A 394 21.97 14.76 -17.60
C GLY A 394 23.15 15.59 -17.11
N GLY A 395 23.90 15.14 -16.08
CA GLY A 395 24.99 15.92 -15.48
C GLY A 395 24.58 16.80 -14.30
N GLY A 396 23.32 16.71 -13.89
CA GLY A 396 22.79 17.43 -12.72
C GLY A 396 22.69 18.93 -12.92
N GLU A 397 23.10 19.69 -11.91
CA GLU A 397 23.01 21.17 -11.89
C GLU A 397 24.25 21.87 -12.57
N ARG A 398 25.14 21.11 -13.15
CA ARG A 398 26.47 21.63 -13.55
C ARG A 398 26.72 21.72 -15.05
N SER A 399 26.01 20.97 -15.86
CA SER A 399 26.27 20.84 -17.30
C SER A 399 24.96 20.89 -18.09
N GLU A 400 25.00 21.56 -19.25
CA GLU A 400 23.91 21.50 -20.24
C GLU A 400 23.98 20.25 -21.13
N GLU A 401 25.09 19.51 -21.09
CA GLU A 401 25.25 18.28 -21.86
C GLU A 401 24.29 17.20 -21.36
N ASN A 402 23.65 16.50 -22.30
CA ASN A 402 22.71 15.41 -22.03
C ASN A 402 21.43 15.81 -21.26
N GLN A 403 21.13 17.10 -21.15
CA GLN A 403 19.83 17.59 -20.69
C GLN A 403 18.75 17.33 -21.77
N MET A 404 17.49 17.38 -21.38
CA MET A 404 16.36 17.21 -22.31
C MET A 404 15.53 18.49 -22.46
N PRO A 405 16.14 19.62 -22.97
CA PRO A 405 15.50 20.95 -22.94
C PRO A 405 14.28 21.08 -23.86
N VAL A 406 14.11 20.18 -24.82
CA VAL A 406 12.94 20.18 -25.73
C VAL A 406 11.81 19.35 -25.16
N GLU A 407 12.11 18.33 -24.36
CA GLU A 407 11.15 17.45 -23.72
C GLU A 407 10.58 18.09 -22.45
N GLU A 408 11.43 18.76 -21.65
CA GLU A 408 11.06 19.46 -20.42
C GLU A 408 10.56 20.90 -20.68
#